data_a596f53fd5e9d8e60a25724d065cb5c5
#
_entry.id   a596f53fd5e9d8e60a25724d065cb5c5
#
_cell.length_a   1.000
_cell.length_b   1.000
_cell.length_c   1.000
_cell.angle_alpha   90.00
_cell.angle_beta   90.00
_cell.angle_gamma   90.00
#
_symmetry.space_group_name_H-M   'P 1'
#
loop_
_entity.id
_entity.type
_entity.pdbx_description
1 polymer ?
#
loop_
_entity_poly.entity_id
_entity_poly.type
_entity_poly.pdbx_seq_one_letter_code
_entity_poly.pdbx_strand_id
1 'polypeptide(L)'
;MANLDNGTWILIPLSCWEIVRKMDEQNVDPEVIYANAYDNEDESYLRYILGKLLDYDFLVPEEKLSDTYKCEIRKVAINLTYRCNLRCRHCCVDAKHVSEFTEKDELNTEQLKEVFEKSAALNPEQIVLSGGEPMVRKDFMELLYYLRKHFKNKISLSTNGLLITESNIKYLNNCIDKYDISIDGVD
;
A
#
# COMPACT_ATOMS: atom_id res chain seq x y z
N MET A 1 9.06 -5.83 -10.97
CA MET A 1 7.58 -5.90 -11.10
C MET A 1 7.04 -6.71 -9.94
N ALA A 2 5.86 -6.40 -9.46
CA ALA A 2 5.17 -7.17 -8.43
C ALA A 2 3.72 -7.40 -8.86
N ASN A 3 3.27 -8.65 -8.79
CA ASN A 3 1.88 -9.01 -8.99
C ASN A 3 1.18 -8.93 -7.62
N LEU A 4 0.26 -7.97 -7.48
CA LEU A 4 -0.41 -7.70 -6.21
C LEU A 4 -1.49 -8.73 -5.86
N ASP A 5 -1.95 -9.53 -6.84
CA ASP A 5 -3.01 -10.50 -6.64
C ASP A 5 -2.50 -11.79 -6.00
N ASN A 6 -1.32 -12.24 -6.41
CA ASN A 6 -0.72 -13.50 -5.91
C ASN A 6 0.55 -13.29 -5.06
N GLY A 7 1.02 -12.05 -4.91
CA GLY A 7 2.18 -11.69 -4.11
C GLY A 7 3.53 -12.08 -4.74
N THR A 8 3.56 -12.53 -5.98
CA THR A 8 4.81 -12.81 -6.69
C THR A 8 5.51 -11.52 -7.12
N TRP A 9 6.82 -11.59 -7.26
CA TRP A 9 7.62 -10.49 -7.80
C TRP A 9 8.76 -11.01 -8.66
N ILE A 10 9.16 -10.22 -9.64
CA ILE A 10 10.28 -10.52 -10.54
C ILE A 10 11.09 -9.26 -10.81
N LEU A 11 12.41 -9.41 -10.85
CA LEU A 11 13.31 -8.36 -11.33
C LEU A 11 13.65 -8.66 -12.79
N ILE A 12 13.40 -7.68 -13.65
CA ILE A 12 13.78 -7.72 -15.05
C ILE A 12 14.56 -6.45 -15.41
N PRO A 13 15.49 -6.50 -16.37
CA PRO A 13 16.14 -5.30 -16.89
C PRO A 13 15.14 -4.27 -17.40
N LEU A 14 15.48 -2.99 -17.29
CA LEU A 14 14.60 -1.91 -17.76
C LEU A 14 14.31 -2.03 -19.26
N SER A 15 15.30 -2.43 -20.05
CA SER A 15 15.15 -2.68 -21.49
C SER A 15 14.11 -3.76 -21.80
N CYS A 16 14.11 -4.86 -21.04
CA CYS A 16 13.09 -5.90 -21.18
C CYS A 16 11.71 -5.40 -20.79
N TRP A 17 11.61 -4.59 -19.74
CA TRP A 17 10.34 -3.96 -19.34
C TRP A 17 9.78 -3.04 -20.44
N GLU A 18 10.63 -2.23 -21.06
CA GLU A 18 10.21 -1.35 -22.16
C GLU A 18 9.70 -2.14 -23.37
N ILE A 19 10.32 -3.30 -23.67
CA ILE A 19 9.85 -4.20 -24.73
C ILE A 19 8.48 -4.78 -24.38
N VAL A 20 8.33 -5.35 -23.18
CA VAL A 20 7.07 -5.94 -22.70
C VAL A 20 5.94 -4.91 -22.69
N ARG A 21 6.21 -3.69 -22.20
CA ARG A 21 5.23 -2.61 -22.18
C ARG A 21 4.78 -2.20 -23.60
N LYS A 22 5.70 -2.06 -24.54
CA LYS A 22 5.37 -1.76 -25.92
C LYS A 22 4.58 -2.87 -26.60
N MET A 23 4.89 -4.12 -26.27
CA MET A 23 4.16 -5.29 -26.76
C MET A 23 2.70 -5.23 -26.32
N ASP A 24 2.45 -4.96 -25.04
CA ASP A 24 1.11 -4.84 -24.45
C ASP A 24 0.35 -3.63 -25.03
N GLU A 25 0.95 -2.44 -24.99
CA GLU A 25 0.33 -1.19 -25.50
C GLU A 25 -0.02 -1.24 -27.00
N GLN A 26 0.72 -1.98 -27.81
CA GLN A 26 0.57 -2.06 -29.26
C GLN A 26 -0.04 -3.37 -29.74
N ASN A 27 -0.37 -4.27 -28.83
CA ASN A 27 -0.87 -5.62 -29.12
C ASN A 27 0.02 -6.38 -30.13
N VAL A 28 1.34 -6.37 -29.91
CA VAL A 28 2.33 -6.99 -30.80
C VAL A 28 2.51 -8.45 -30.40
N ASP A 29 2.43 -9.34 -31.40
CA ASP A 29 2.71 -10.76 -31.21
C ASP A 29 4.15 -10.96 -30.67
N PRO A 30 4.36 -11.74 -29.60
CA PRO A 30 5.68 -12.10 -29.07
C PRO A 30 6.66 -12.63 -30.11
N GLU A 31 6.19 -13.38 -31.10
CA GLU A 31 7.03 -13.92 -32.18
C GLU A 31 7.67 -12.83 -33.06
N VAL A 32 6.99 -11.70 -33.22
CA VAL A 32 7.56 -10.53 -33.91
C VAL A 32 8.73 -9.94 -33.14
N ILE A 33 8.65 -9.96 -31.82
CA ILE A 33 9.73 -9.46 -30.93
C ILE A 33 10.93 -10.40 -30.98
N TYR A 34 10.70 -11.71 -30.90
CA TYR A 34 11.75 -12.70 -30.97
C TYR A 34 12.50 -12.65 -32.31
N ALA A 35 11.76 -12.49 -33.41
CA ALA A 35 12.35 -12.37 -34.77
C ALA A 35 13.20 -11.10 -34.94
N ASN A 36 13.04 -10.08 -34.12
CA ASN A 36 13.81 -8.84 -34.10
C ASN A 36 14.85 -8.74 -32.97
N ALA A 37 15.13 -9.84 -32.27
CA ALA A 37 16.20 -9.90 -31.30
C ALA A 37 17.57 -9.68 -31.99
N TYR A 38 18.52 -9.09 -31.24
CA TYR A 38 19.83 -8.74 -31.79
C TYR A 38 20.64 -10.00 -32.20
N ASP A 39 20.54 -11.05 -31.37
CA ASP A 39 21.15 -12.34 -31.61
C ASP A 39 20.36 -13.48 -30.91
N ASN A 40 20.85 -14.73 -31.05
CA ASN A 40 20.20 -15.91 -30.46
C ASN A 40 20.22 -15.93 -28.92
N GLU A 41 21.15 -15.25 -28.29
CA GLU A 41 21.25 -15.15 -26.83
C GLU A 41 20.16 -14.21 -26.30
N ASP A 42 20.00 -13.07 -26.94
CA ASP A 42 18.92 -12.11 -26.67
C ASP A 42 17.54 -12.72 -26.90
N GLU A 43 17.35 -13.47 -27.99
CA GLU A 43 16.09 -14.18 -28.26
C GLU A 43 15.78 -15.18 -27.14
N SER A 44 16.76 -15.99 -26.77
CA SER A 44 16.62 -17.00 -25.70
C SER A 44 16.27 -16.36 -24.38
N TYR A 45 16.88 -15.22 -24.07
CA TYR A 45 16.63 -14.47 -22.86
C TYR A 45 15.22 -13.85 -22.85
N LEU A 46 14.79 -13.25 -23.95
CA LEU A 46 13.43 -12.70 -24.09
C LEU A 46 12.37 -13.80 -23.93
N ARG A 47 12.57 -14.97 -24.56
CA ARG A 47 11.66 -16.12 -24.41
C ARG A 47 11.58 -16.59 -22.95
N TYR A 48 12.73 -16.63 -22.26
CA TYR A 48 12.78 -16.98 -20.82
C TYR A 48 11.99 -15.97 -19.98
N ILE A 49 12.21 -14.66 -20.19
CA ILE A 49 11.52 -13.61 -19.40
C ILE A 49 10.03 -13.63 -19.66
N LEU A 50 9.59 -13.69 -20.92
CA LEU A 50 8.17 -13.73 -21.27
C LEU A 50 7.50 -15.00 -20.72
N GLY A 51 8.18 -16.15 -20.79
CA GLY A 51 7.70 -17.38 -20.13
C GLY A 51 7.50 -17.20 -18.63
N LYS A 52 8.46 -16.56 -17.95
CA LYS A 52 8.32 -16.27 -16.50
C LYS A 52 7.20 -15.29 -16.19
N LEU A 53 6.97 -14.31 -17.03
CA LEU A 53 5.86 -13.36 -16.86
C LEU A 53 4.49 -14.04 -17.01
N LEU A 54 4.38 -15.02 -17.91
CA LEU A 54 3.20 -15.86 -18.03
C LEU A 54 3.04 -16.83 -16.86
N ASP A 55 4.10 -17.53 -16.44
CA ASP A 55 4.11 -18.48 -15.33
C ASP A 55 3.67 -17.83 -14.01
N TYR A 56 3.99 -16.55 -13.83
CA TYR A 56 3.68 -15.79 -12.61
C TYR A 56 2.46 -14.88 -12.74
N ASP A 57 1.65 -15.06 -13.78
CA ASP A 57 0.44 -14.28 -14.08
C ASP A 57 0.67 -12.75 -14.17
N PHE A 58 1.87 -12.32 -14.58
CA PHE A 58 2.13 -10.92 -14.94
C PHE A 58 1.59 -10.55 -16.32
N LEU A 59 1.58 -11.52 -17.24
CA LEU A 59 0.92 -11.47 -18.53
C LEU A 59 -0.17 -12.54 -18.55
N VAL A 60 -1.36 -12.14 -18.95
CA VAL A 60 -2.51 -13.06 -19.05
C VAL A 60 -2.94 -13.08 -20.51
N PRO A 61 -3.03 -14.26 -21.16
CA PRO A 61 -3.55 -14.37 -22.52
C PRO A 61 -4.97 -13.77 -22.60
N GLU A 62 -5.28 -13.06 -23.69
CA GLU A 62 -6.56 -12.38 -23.90
C GLU A 62 -7.76 -13.31 -23.69
N GLU A 63 -7.63 -14.60 -24.03
CA GLU A 63 -8.62 -15.65 -23.80
C GLU A 63 -8.94 -15.90 -22.33
N LYS A 64 -8.02 -15.53 -21.41
CA LYS A 64 -8.18 -15.62 -19.96
C LYS A 64 -8.60 -14.30 -19.33
N LEU A 65 -8.62 -13.21 -20.08
CA LEU A 65 -9.18 -11.93 -19.65
C LEU A 65 -10.70 -12.11 -19.62
N SER A 66 -11.20 -12.82 -18.61
CA SER A 66 -12.63 -12.76 -18.31
C SER A 66 -12.96 -11.32 -17.92
N ASP A 67 -14.15 -10.82 -18.31
CA ASP A 67 -14.67 -9.46 -18.02
C ASP A 67 -14.76 -9.10 -16.52
N THR A 68 -14.07 -9.84 -15.66
CA THR A 68 -14.17 -9.78 -14.20
C THR A 68 -12.83 -9.73 -13.49
N TYR A 69 -11.79 -9.12 -14.08
CA TYR A 69 -10.63 -8.74 -13.26
C TYR A 69 -11.04 -7.57 -12.36
N LYS A 70 -11.81 -7.87 -11.35
CA LYS A 70 -12.08 -6.93 -10.25
C LYS A 70 -10.82 -6.92 -9.39
N CYS A 71 -9.99 -5.91 -9.56
CA CYS A 71 -8.95 -5.61 -8.59
C CYS A 71 -9.66 -5.30 -7.26
N GLU A 72 -9.77 -6.27 -6.38
CA GLU A 72 -10.35 -6.08 -5.06
C GLU A 72 -9.26 -5.57 -4.12
N ILE A 73 -9.37 -4.31 -3.75
CA ILE A 73 -8.48 -3.72 -2.74
C ILE A 73 -8.95 -4.24 -1.38
N ARG A 74 -8.22 -5.19 -0.80
CA ARG A 74 -8.57 -5.75 0.52
C ARG A 74 -8.17 -4.85 1.67
N LYS A 75 -7.06 -4.14 1.53
CA LYS A 75 -6.49 -3.34 2.62
C LYS A 75 -5.96 -2.01 2.12
N VAL A 76 -6.33 -0.94 2.81
CA VAL A 76 -5.76 0.40 2.62
C VAL A 76 -5.01 0.79 3.88
N ALA A 77 -3.74 1.15 3.77
CA ALA A 77 -2.96 1.69 4.88
C ALA A 77 -2.76 3.20 4.66
N ILE A 78 -3.07 4.00 5.68
CA ILE A 78 -3.00 5.45 5.63
C ILE A 78 -2.05 5.92 6.73
N ASN A 79 -0.92 6.52 6.34
CA ASN A 79 -0.04 7.19 7.26
C ASN A 79 -0.59 8.59 7.54
N LEU A 80 -1.13 8.79 8.73
CA LEU A 80 -1.76 10.06 9.14
C LEU A 80 -0.74 11.16 9.38
N THR A 81 0.48 10.78 9.79
CA THR A 81 1.55 11.69 10.17
C THR A 81 2.90 10.98 10.07
N TYR A 82 3.95 11.74 9.83
CA TYR A 82 5.34 11.29 10.02
C TYR A 82 5.93 11.74 11.35
N ARG A 83 5.14 12.39 12.22
CA ARG A 83 5.56 12.75 13.58
C ARG A 83 5.38 11.57 14.52
N CYS A 84 6.30 11.43 15.47
CA CYS A 84 6.26 10.40 16.50
C CYS A 84 6.73 10.96 17.85
N ASN A 85 6.24 10.41 18.94
CA ASN A 85 6.72 10.69 20.31
C ASN A 85 7.91 9.79 20.70
N LEU A 86 8.37 8.92 19.79
CA LEU A 86 9.54 8.04 19.95
C LEU A 86 10.60 8.32 18.87
N ARG A 87 11.81 7.77 19.08
CA ARG A 87 12.96 7.83 18.17
C ARG A 87 13.56 6.44 17.97
N CYS A 88 12.76 5.49 17.48
CA CYS A 88 13.20 4.12 17.28
C CYS A 88 14.27 4.06 16.17
N ARG A 89 15.39 3.38 16.43
CA ARG A 89 16.51 3.24 15.47
C ARG A 89 16.12 2.49 14.20
N HIS A 90 15.14 1.60 14.29
CA HIS A 90 14.67 0.74 13.20
C HIS A 90 13.32 1.20 12.63
N CYS A 91 12.98 2.46 12.77
CA CYS A 91 11.71 3.01 12.27
C CYS A 91 11.61 2.83 10.74
N CYS A 92 10.68 2.01 10.29
CA CYS A 92 10.50 1.70 8.87
C CYS A 92 9.96 2.88 8.04
N VAL A 93 9.34 3.88 8.68
CA VAL A 93 8.81 5.09 8.03
C VAL A 93 9.68 6.32 8.24
N ASP A 94 10.85 6.18 8.87
CA ASP A 94 11.75 7.29 9.22
C ASP A 94 11.02 8.46 9.90
N ALA A 95 10.15 8.13 10.87
CA ALA A 95 9.34 9.11 11.58
C ALA A 95 10.24 10.11 12.31
N LYS A 96 9.87 11.39 12.26
CA LYS A 96 10.56 12.47 12.95
C LYS A 96 9.92 12.71 14.31
N HIS A 97 10.74 13.03 15.29
CA HIS A 97 10.22 13.35 16.61
C HIS A 97 9.37 14.63 16.55
N VAL A 98 8.30 14.68 17.35
CA VAL A 98 7.33 15.81 17.37
C VAL A 98 7.97 17.19 17.61
N SER A 99 9.18 17.24 18.20
CA SER A 99 9.93 18.47 18.39
C SER A 99 10.72 18.93 17.16
N GLU A 100 10.87 18.10 16.13
CA GLU A 100 11.72 18.32 14.97
C GLU A 100 10.93 18.55 13.68
N PHE A 101 9.64 18.24 13.70
CA PHE A 101 8.78 18.29 12.53
C PHE A 101 7.61 19.27 12.72
N THR A 102 7.32 20.06 11.69
CA THR A 102 6.22 21.01 11.73
C THR A 102 4.97 20.47 11.04
N GLU A 103 3.79 20.84 11.55
CA GLU A 103 2.49 20.44 10.97
C GLU A 103 2.25 20.99 9.55
N LYS A 104 3.13 21.90 9.06
CA LYS A 104 2.95 22.60 7.77
C LYS A 104 3.11 21.70 6.56
N ASP A 105 3.84 20.59 6.72
CA ASP A 105 4.14 19.66 5.63
C ASP A 105 3.22 18.43 5.64
N GLU A 106 2.20 18.43 6.50
CA GLU A 106 1.23 17.35 6.61
C GLU A 106 -0.12 17.74 6.02
N LEU A 107 -0.87 16.74 5.56
CA LEU A 107 -2.26 16.95 5.20
C LEU A 107 -3.06 17.45 6.41
N ASN A 108 -3.85 18.48 6.20
CA ASN A 108 -4.75 19.00 7.23
C ASN A 108 -5.96 18.07 7.43
N THR A 109 -6.78 18.37 8.42
CA THR A 109 -7.97 17.58 8.80
C THR A 109 -8.91 17.35 7.63
N GLU A 110 -9.22 18.39 6.84
CA GLU A 110 -10.17 18.29 5.72
C GLU A 110 -9.60 17.46 4.57
N GLN A 111 -8.32 17.64 4.26
CA GLN A 111 -7.64 16.82 3.25
C GLN A 111 -7.62 15.33 3.65
N LEU A 112 -7.39 15.02 4.93
CA LEU A 112 -7.44 13.63 5.42
C LEU A 112 -8.87 13.06 5.38
N LYS A 113 -9.90 13.87 5.63
CA LYS A 113 -11.30 13.44 5.44
C LYS A 113 -11.58 13.06 3.99
N GLU A 114 -11.09 13.86 3.03
CA GLU A 114 -11.19 13.50 1.60
C GLU A 114 -10.46 12.20 1.26
N VAL A 115 -9.26 11.97 1.84
CA VAL A 115 -8.53 10.70 1.68
C VAL A 115 -9.36 9.54 2.23
N PHE A 116 -9.99 9.72 3.38
CA PHE A 116 -10.86 8.69 3.98
C PHE A 116 -12.08 8.38 3.12
N GLU A 117 -12.73 9.37 2.56
CA GLU A 117 -13.88 9.16 1.66
C GLU A 117 -13.49 8.39 0.41
N LYS A 118 -12.37 8.79 -0.24
CA LYS A 118 -11.83 8.09 -1.41
C LYS A 118 -11.43 6.66 -1.07
N SER A 119 -10.80 6.45 0.08
CA SER A 119 -10.40 5.13 0.57
C SER A 119 -11.61 4.25 0.88
N ALA A 120 -12.64 4.80 1.52
CA ALA A 120 -13.87 4.09 1.83
C ALA A 120 -14.67 3.73 0.56
N ALA A 121 -14.65 4.58 -0.47
CA ALA A 121 -15.30 4.32 -1.76
C ALA A 121 -14.71 3.11 -2.51
N LEU A 122 -13.45 2.76 -2.24
CA LEU A 122 -12.83 1.53 -2.75
C LEU A 122 -13.37 0.26 -2.06
N ASN A 123 -14.19 0.43 -1.02
CA ASN A 123 -14.80 -0.63 -0.22
C ASN A 123 -13.82 -1.74 0.24
N PRO A 124 -12.64 -1.40 0.79
CA PRO A 124 -11.69 -2.40 1.26
C PRO A 124 -12.26 -3.17 2.46
N GLU A 125 -11.76 -4.38 2.70
CA GLU A 125 -12.09 -5.14 3.91
C GLU A 125 -11.58 -4.43 5.18
N GLN A 126 -10.47 -3.68 5.06
CA GLN A 126 -9.79 -3.05 6.18
C GLN A 126 -9.12 -1.74 5.79
N ILE A 127 -9.28 -0.72 6.65
CA ILE A 127 -8.43 0.49 6.65
C ILE A 127 -7.54 0.46 7.88
N VAL A 128 -6.23 0.64 7.68
CA VAL A 128 -5.23 0.71 8.74
C VAL A 128 -4.76 2.16 8.89
N LEU A 129 -4.94 2.72 10.05
CA LEU A 129 -4.38 4.00 10.43
C LEU A 129 -2.99 3.79 11.03
N SER A 130 -1.99 4.43 10.45
CA SER A 130 -0.57 4.27 10.79
C SER A 130 0.19 5.58 10.58
N GLY A 131 1.51 5.47 10.52
CA GLY A 131 2.43 6.58 10.27
C GLY A 131 3.63 6.54 11.21
N GLY A 132 4.04 7.69 11.73
CA GLY A 132 4.89 7.75 12.91
C GLY A 132 4.09 7.24 14.13
N GLU A 133 3.46 8.15 14.85
CA GLU A 133 2.45 7.80 15.85
C GLU A 133 1.15 8.56 15.54
N PRO A 134 0.11 7.88 15.07
CA PRO A 134 -1.15 8.54 14.69
C PRO A 134 -1.75 9.42 15.78
N MET A 135 -1.65 8.99 17.02
CA MET A 135 -2.28 9.66 18.17
C MET A 135 -1.56 10.96 18.60
N VAL A 136 -0.40 11.33 18.02
CA VAL A 136 0.22 12.64 18.29
C VAL A 136 -0.49 13.78 17.55
N ARG A 137 -1.34 13.44 16.55
CA ARG A 137 -2.17 14.45 15.90
C ARG A 137 -3.26 14.96 16.84
N LYS A 138 -3.39 16.26 16.92
CA LYS A 138 -4.43 16.90 17.79
C LYS A 138 -5.84 16.58 17.31
N ASP A 139 -6.01 16.40 16.01
CA ASP A 139 -7.28 16.08 15.34
C ASP A 139 -7.53 14.57 15.19
N PHE A 140 -6.69 13.71 15.77
CA PHE A 140 -6.80 12.25 15.63
C PHE A 140 -8.19 11.71 15.98
N MET A 141 -8.76 12.13 17.09
CA MET A 141 -10.09 11.66 17.52
C MET A 141 -11.20 12.10 16.57
N GLU A 142 -11.13 13.33 16.06
CA GLU A 142 -12.08 13.84 15.06
C GLU A 142 -11.99 13.02 13.78
N LEU A 143 -10.79 12.80 13.27
CA LEU A 143 -10.52 11.99 12.08
C LEU A 143 -11.01 10.55 12.24
N LEU A 144 -10.76 9.93 13.40
CA LEU A 144 -11.18 8.58 13.70
C LEU A 144 -12.72 8.45 13.71
N TYR A 145 -13.43 9.38 14.36
CA TYR A 145 -14.89 9.42 14.35
C TYR A 145 -15.45 9.63 12.94
N TYR A 146 -14.83 10.53 12.19
CA TYR A 146 -15.21 10.77 10.81
C TYR A 146 -15.06 9.50 9.96
N LEU A 147 -13.92 8.83 10.03
CA LEU A 147 -13.69 7.57 9.33
C LEU A 147 -14.74 6.53 9.72
N ARG A 148 -14.96 6.30 11.03
CA ARG A 148 -15.95 5.31 11.50
C ARG A 148 -17.37 5.58 11.03
N LYS A 149 -17.74 6.86 10.90
CA LYS A 149 -19.06 7.24 10.36
C LYS A 149 -19.23 6.82 8.90
N HIS A 150 -18.19 6.95 8.09
CA HIS A 150 -18.26 6.74 6.64
C HIS A 150 -17.77 5.36 6.20
N PHE A 151 -17.06 4.63 7.06
CA PHE A 151 -16.51 3.30 6.77
C PHE A 151 -17.00 2.28 7.79
N LYS A 152 -17.69 1.22 7.31
CA LYS A 152 -18.33 0.22 8.18
C LYS A 152 -17.52 -1.04 8.38
N ASN A 153 -16.57 -1.31 7.47
CA ASN A 153 -15.68 -2.45 7.58
C ASN A 153 -14.60 -2.22 8.64
N LYS A 154 -13.59 -3.05 8.69
CA LYS A 154 -12.60 -3.09 9.75
C LYS A 154 -11.67 -1.88 9.75
N ILE A 155 -11.59 -1.17 10.88
CA ILE A 155 -10.59 -0.14 11.14
C ILE A 155 -9.54 -0.70 12.11
N SER A 156 -8.27 -0.60 11.74
CA SER A 156 -7.15 -0.97 12.60
C SER A 156 -6.27 0.24 12.89
N LEU A 157 -5.73 0.28 14.10
CA LEU A 157 -4.76 1.28 14.53
C LEU A 157 -3.41 0.61 14.77
N SER A 158 -2.39 1.06 14.05
CA SER A 158 -0.97 0.73 14.32
C SER A 158 -0.38 1.85 15.17
N THR A 159 0.08 1.54 16.38
CA THR A 159 0.50 2.53 17.38
C THR A 159 1.59 1.95 18.29
N ASN A 160 2.42 2.82 18.88
CA ASN A 160 3.30 2.42 19.98
C ASN A 160 2.59 2.27 21.32
N GLY A 161 1.31 2.64 21.41
CA GLY A 161 0.45 2.45 22.57
C GLY A 161 0.64 3.46 23.71
N LEU A 162 1.69 4.27 23.72
CA LEU A 162 2.00 5.18 24.83
C LEU A 162 0.96 6.28 25.08
N LEU A 163 0.17 6.60 24.07
CA LEU A 163 -0.90 7.61 24.19
C LEU A 163 -2.29 7.00 24.46
N ILE A 164 -2.37 5.68 24.58
CA ILE A 164 -3.59 5.01 25.04
C ILE A 164 -3.67 5.13 26.56
N THR A 165 -4.79 5.64 27.05
CA THR A 165 -5.06 5.90 28.45
C THR A 165 -6.42 5.34 28.87
N GLU A 166 -6.65 5.18 30.16
CA GLU A 166 -7.96 4.80 30.70
C GLU A 166 -9.08 5.77 30.27
N SER A 167 -8.74 7.05 30.11
CA SER A 167 -9.70 8.09 29.73
C SER A 167 -10.10 8.03 28.24
N ASN A 168 -9.21 7.57 27.35
CA ASN A 168 -9.49 7.55 25.91
C ASN A 168 -9.80 6.18 25.33
N ILE A 169 -9.40 5.08 25.98
CA ILE A 169 -9.56 3.71 25.46
C ILE A 169 -11.03 3.38 25.14
N LYS A 170 -11.96 3.84 25.95
CA LYS A 170 -13.39 3.60 25.72
C LYS A 170 -13.87 4.23 24.41
N TYR A 171 -13.38 5.42 24.10
CA TYR A 171 -13.74 6.13 22.87
C TYR A 171 -13.06 5.49 21.65
N LEU A 172 -11.79 5.08 21.80
CA LEU A 172 -11.06 4.37 20.75
C LEU A 172 -11.77 3.05 20.39
N ASN A 173 -12.20 2.26 21.38
CA ASN A 173 -12.89 0.99 21.18
C ASN A 173 -14.25 1.12 20.47
N ASN A 174 -14.87 2.29 20.48
CA ASN A 174 -16.10 2.54 19.70
C ASN A 174 -15.83 2.66 18.18
N CYS A 175 -14.58 2.88 17.80
CA CYS A 175 -14.21 3.17 16.42
C CYS A 175 -13.20 2.19 15.82
N ILE A 176 -12.37 1.56 16.64
CA ILE A 176 -11.26 0.70 16.25
C ILE A 176 -11.63 -0.76 16.53
N ASP A 177 -11.50 -1.60 15.51
CA ASP A 177 -11.78 -3.04 15.59
C ASP A 177 -10.53 -3.85 15.93
N LYS A 178 -9.33 -3.32 15.66
CA LYS A 178 -8.06 -4.00 15.91
C LYS A 178 -6.95 -3.01 16.25
N TYR A 179 -6.16 -3.35 17.27
CA TYR A 179 -4.92 -2.64 17.60
C TYR A 179 -3.72 -3.51 17.21
N ASP A 180 -2.79 -2.92 16.47
CA ASP A 180 -1.46 -3.46 16.20
C ASP A 180 -0.46 -2.61 17.01
N ILE A 181 -0.09 -3.10 18.22
CA ILE A 181 0.78 -2.38 19.14
C ILE A 181 2.22 -2.83 18.92
N SER A 182 3.12 -1.87 18.64
CA SER A 182 4.55 -2.13 18.46
C SER A 182 5.24 -2.16 19.83
N ILE A 183 5.86 -3.29 20.17
CA ILE A 183 6.65 -3.48 21.39
C ILE A 183 8.00 -4.04 20.97
N ASP A 184 9.08 -3.27 21.21
CA ASP A 184 10.42 -3.60 20.75
C ASP A 184 11.27 -4.38 21.77
N GLY A 185 10.79 -4.50 22.99
CA GLY A 185 11.43 -5.24 24.06
C GLY A 185 10.76 -5.03 25.40
N VAL A 186 11.10 -5.90 26.33
CA VAL A 186 10.75 -5.79 27.76
C VAL A 186 12.08 -5.90 28.50
N ASP A 187 12.57 -4.79 29.06
CA ASP A 187 13.72 -4.74 29.96
C ASP A 187 13.24 -4.86 31.42
#